data_ba6b701105e05dbef77140958b6b085b
#
_entry.id   ba6b701105e05dbef77140958b6b085b
#
_cell.length_a   1.000
_cell.length_b   1.000
_cell.length_c   1.000
_cell.angle_alpha   90.00
_cell.angle_beta   90.00
_cell.angle_gamma   90.00
#
_symmetry.space_group_name_H-M   'P 1'
#
loop_
_entity.id
_entity.type
_entity.pdbx_description
1 polymer ?
#
loop_
_entity_poly.entity_id
_entity_poly.type
_entity_poly.pdbx_seq_one_letter_code
_entity_poly.pdbx_strand_id
1 'polypeptide(L)'
;MLALTQQLAYQNAEYGVRASVILPGLMDTPMAVDTRAQAWGRTREDVAAERDARVPLRNKMGSAWDVAYAALFLASDEAGFITGAALPVDGGASCRVG
;
A
#
# COMPACT_ATOMS: atom_id res chain seq x y z
N MET A 1 -2.84 6.57 -12.26
CA MET A 1 -1.71 5.71 -11.90
C MET A 1 -1.87 4.29 -12.43
N LEU A 2 -3.01 3.63 -12.17
CA LEU A 2 -3.22 2.26 -12.65
C LEU A 2 -3.21 2.17 -14.18
N ALA A 3 -3.89 3.09 -14.86
CA ALA A 3 -3.94 3.08 -16.32
C ALA A 3 -2.55 3.26 -16.93
N LEU A 4 -1.73 4.14 -16.36
CA LEU A 4 -0.35 4.34 -16.81
C LEU A 4 0.47 3.06 -16.58
N THR A 5 0.30 2.43 -15.41
CA THR A 5 1.01 1.19 -15.10
C THR A 5 0.66 0.08 -16.08
N GLN A 6 -0.63 -0.08 -16.40
CA GLN A 6 -1.07 -1.10 -17.35
C GLN A 6 -0.55 -0.84 -18.76
N GLN A 7 -0.50 0.43 -19.17
CA GLN A 7 0.06 0.79 -20.47
C GLN A 7 1.55 0.47 -20.55
N LEU A 8 2.30 0.83 -19.51
CA LEU A 8 3.73 0.51 -19.43
C LEU A 8 3.97 -1.00 -19.46
N ALA A 9 3.13 -1.75 -18.72
CA ALA A 9 3.24 -3.20 -18.68
C ALA A 9 3.04 -3.81 -20.04
N TYR A 10 1.99 -3.41 -20.75
CA TYR A 10 1.67 -3.96 -22.06
C TYR A 10 2.72 -3.58 -23.10
N GLN A 11 3.13 -2.32 -23.15
CA GLN A 11 4.06 -1.83 -24.15
C GLN A 11 5.46 -2.42 -24.02
N ASN A 12 5.83 -2.86 -22.81
CA ASN A 12 7.18 -3.38 -22.55
C ASN A 12 7.20 -4.89 -22.30
N ALA A 13 6.06 -5.55 -22.42
CA ALA A 13 5.94 -6.97 -22.14
C ALA A 13 6.86 -7.82 -23.04
N GLU A 14 6.97 -7.46 -24.30
CA GLU A 14 7.82 -8.21 -25.25
C GLU A 14 9.29 -8.20 -24.85
N TYR A 15 9.73 -7.21 -24.09
CA TYR A 15 11.12 -7.11 -23.63
C TYR A 15 11.33 -7.79 -22.26
N GLY A 16 10.30 -8.42 -21.72
CA GLY A 16 10.38 -9.03 -20.39
C GLY A 16 10.33 -8.03 -19.24
N VAL A 17 9.93 -6.80 -19.50
CA VAL A 17 9.82 -5.76 -18.47
C VAL A 17 8.42 -5.82 -17.87
N ARG A 18 8.34 -5.92 -16.56
CA ARG A 18 7.09 -5.96 -15.80
C ARG A 18 6.86 -4.64 -15.09
N ALA A 19 5.60 -4.23 -15.00
CA ALA A 19 5.20 -3.03 -14.28
C ALA A 19 3.92 -3.32 -13.49
N SER A 20 3.93 -3.03 -12.22
CA SER A 20 2.77 -3.18 -11.34
C SER A 20 2.75 -2.03 -10.35
N VAL A 21 1.60 -1.81 -9.71
CA VAL A 21 1.44 -0.73 -8.75
C VAL A 21 0.98 -1.29 -7.42
N ILE A 22 1.51 -0.73 -6.33
CA ILE A 22 1.09 -1.05 -4.96
C ILE A 22 0.23 0.09 -4.46
N LEU A 23 -0.89 -0.26 -3.83
CA LEU A 23 -1.84 0.69 -3.28
C LEU A 23 -1.85 0.57 -1.76
N PRO A 24 -1.00 1.34 -1.05
CA PRO A 24 -0.96 1.25 0.41
C PRO A 24 -2.21 1.85 1.04
N GLY A 25 -2.64 1.28 2.16
CA GLY A 25 -3.69 1.84 2.98
C GLY A 25 -3.15 2.70 4.11
N LEU A 26 -3.79 2.62 5.27
CA LEU A 26 -3.34 3.36 6.44
C LEU A 26 -2.10 2.69 7.03
N MET A 27 -0.99 3.42 7.05
CA MET A 27 0.30 2.93 7.53
C MET A 27 0.75 3.71 8.75
N ASP A 28 1.39 3.02 9.69
CA ASP A 28 1.98 3.64 10.86
C ASP A 28 3.39 4.11 10.51
N THR A 29 3.48 5.34 10.03
CA THR A 29 4.74 5.97 9.66
C THR A 29 4.83 7.37 10.26
N PRO A 30 6.03 7.92 10.44
CA PRO A 30 6.16 9.29 10.93
C PRO A 30 5.41 10.31 10.08
N MET A 31 5.45 10.19 8.76
CA MET A 31 4.74 11.11 7.89
C MET A 31 3.22 11.02 8.09
N ALA A 32 2.69 9.81 8.24
CA ALA A 32 1.24 9.61 8.34
C ALA A 32 0.70 9.92 9.74
N VAL A 33 1.45 9.58 10.80
CA VAL A 33 0.96 9.68 12.18
C VAL A 33 1.56 10.88 12.89
N ASP A 34 2.88 10.99 12.93
CA ASP A 34 3.56 12.03 13.71
C ASP A 34 3.26 13.42 13.14
N THR A 35 3.28 13.57 11.83
CA THR A 35 2.98 14.85 11.17
C THR A 35 1.55 15.29 11.47
N ARG A 36 0.59 14.36 11.43
CA ARG A 36 -0.81 14.67 11.74
C ARG A 36 -1.00 15.03 13.21
N ALA A 37 -0.34 14.30 14.10
CA ALA A 37 -0.39 14.58 15.52
C ALA A 37 0.08 16.00 15.81
N GLN A 38 1.20 16.40 15.23
CA GLN A 38 1.74 17.74 15.36
C GLN A 38 0.78 18.79 14.80
N ALA A 39 0.28 18.57 13.59
CA ALA A 39 -0.59 19.53 12.91
C ALA A 39 -1.92 19.74 13.65
N TRP A 40 -2.44 18.69 14.30
CA TRP A 40 -3.76 18.75 14.97
C TRP A 40 -3.66 18.97 16.47
N GLY A 41 -2.46 19.14 17.02
CA GLY A 41 -2.27 19.33 18.47
C GLY A 41 -2.71 18.10 19.27
N ARG A 42 -2.54 16.90 18.71
CA ARG A 42 -2.94 15.63 19.33
C ARG A 42 -1.72 14.79 19.64
N THR A 43 -1.87 13.83 20.52
CA THR A 43 -0.77 12.89 20.77
C THR A 43 -0.66 11.91 19.61
N ARG A 44 0.55 11.36 19.44
CA ARG A 44 0.77 10.34 18.44
C ARG A 44 -0.10 9.10 18.70
N GLU A 45 -0.22 8.75 19.98
CA GLU A 45 -1.02 7.60 20.41
C GLU A 45 -2.49 7.76 20.05
N ASP A 46 -3.05 8.95 20.20
CA ASP A 46 -4.45 9.24 19.84
C ASP A 46 -4.67 9.11 18.34
N VAL A 47 -3.79 9.68 17.54
CA VAL A 47 -3.89 9.61 16.10
C VAL A 47 -3.73 8.17 15.62
N ALA A 48 -2.75 7.45 16.16
CA ALA A 48 -2.52 6.06 15.81
C ALA A 48 -3.72 5.18 16.16
N ALA A 49 -4.30 5.35 17.35
CA ALA A 49 -5.46 4.57 17.76
C ALA A 49 -6.67 4.81 16.87
N GLU A 50 -6.91 6.05 16.48
CA GLU A 50 -8.02 6.40 15.59
C GLU A 50 -7.83 5.76 14.22
N ARG A 51 -6.62 5.81 13.69
CA ARG A 51 -6.31 5.20 12.39
C ARG A 51 -6.37 3.68 12.45
N ASP A 52 -5.84 3.08 13.53
CA ASP A 52 -5.92 1.63 13.75
C ASP A 52 -7.35 1.12 13.68
N ALA A 53 -8.28 1.82 14.33
CA ALA A 53 -9.67 1.42 14.39
C ALA A 53 -10.35 1.40 13.01
N ARG A 54 -9.80 2.10 12.04
CA ARG A 54 -10.37 2.18 10.69
C ARG A 54 -9.91 1.06 9.76
N VAL A 55 -8.94 0.26 10.19
CA VAL A 55 -8.43 -0.85 9.38
C VAL A 55 -9.23 -2.11 9.69
N PRO A 56 -9.85 -2.75 8.67
CA PRO A 56 -10.63 -3.98 8.93
C PRO A 56 -9.80 -5.12 9.49
N LEU A 57 -8.61 -5.37 8.96
CA LEU A 57 -7.79 -6.50 9.39
C LEU A 57 -7.22 -6.22 10.76
N ARG A 58 -7.76 -6.89 11.78
CA ARG A 58 -7.32 -6.82 13.18
C ARG A 58 -7.31 -5.42 13.78
N ASN A 59 -7.97 -4.45 13.13
CA ASN A 59 -7.99 -3.04 13.58
C ASN A 59 -6.59 -2.52 13.89
N LYS A 60 -5.67 -2.74 12.97
CA LYS A 60 -4.28 -2.34 13.13
C LYS A 60 -3.73 -1.84 11.79
N MET A 61 -3.09 -0.67 11.81
CA MET A 61 -2.40 -0.15 10.63
C MET A 61 -1.27 -1.09 10.22
N GLY A 62 -0.95 -1.06 8.94
CA GLY A 62 0.25 -1.70 8.45
C GLY A 62 1.50 -0.88 8.75
N SER A 63 2.64 -1.51 8.59
CA SER A 63 3.94 -0.85 8.71
C SER A 63 4.54 -0.66 7.31
N ALA A 64 5.60 0.17 7.24
CA ALA A 64 6.34 0.34 5.99
C ALA A 64 6.90 -1.00 5.48
N TRP A 65 7.19 -1.93 6.38
CA TRP A 65 7.67 -3.27 6.02
C TRP A 65 6.63 -4.07 5.26
N ASP A 66 5.34 -3.90 5.56
CA ASP A 66 4.28 -4.59 4.82
C ASP A 66 4.29 -4.20 3.35
N VAL A 67 4.49 -2.93 3.05
CA VAL A 67 4.63 -2.45 1.67
C VAL A 67 5.93 -2.93 1.06
N ALA A 68 7.02 -2.91 1.84
CA ALA A 68 8.33 -3.36 1.37
C ALA A 68 8.32 -4.84 0.97
N TYR A 69 7.66 -5.70 1.75
CA TYR A 69 7.54 -7.12 1.42
C TYR A 69 6.74 -7.34 0.14
N ALA A 70 5.67 -6.57 -0.07
CA ALA A 70 4.90 -6.65 -1.30
C ALA A 70 5.75 -6.22 -2.50
N ALA A 71 6.52 -5.14 -2.35
CA ALA A 71 7.41 -4.65 -3.41
C ALA A 71 8.50 -5.67 -3.73
N LEU A 72 9.06 -6.29 -2.70
CA LEU A 72 10.09 -7.32 -2.87
C LEU A 72 9.56 -8.50 -3.66
N PHE A 73 8.36 -8.98 -3.33
CA PHE A 73 7.74 -10.08 -4.06
C PHE A 73 7.51 -9.72 -5.52
N LEU A 74 6.89 -8.55 -5.79
CA LEU A 74 6.59 -8.14 -7.15
C LEU A 74 7.85 -7.91 -8.00
N ALA A 75 8.94 -7.49 -7.37
CA ALA A 75 10.22 -7.29 -8.05
C ALA A 75 11.02 -8.58 -8.24
N SER A 76 10.63 -9.66 -7.56
CA SER A 76 11.38 -10.90 -7.58
C SER A 76 11.02 -11.77 -8.79
N ASP A 77 11.86 -12.76 -9.05
CA ASP A 77 11.59 -13.76 -10.10
C ASP A 77 10.38 -14.63 -9.79
N GLU A 78 9.97 -14.71 -8.52
CA GLU A 78 8.77 -15.46 -8.13
C GLU A 78 7.51 -14.82 -8.72
N ALA A 79 7.53 -13.53 -9.00
CA ALA A 79 6.43 -12.81 -9.64
C ALA A 79 6.62 -12.70 -11.15
N GLY A 80 7.37 -13.62 -11.75
CA GLY A 80 7.79 -13.51 -13.14
C GLY A 80 6.67 -13.50 -14.18
N PHE A 81 5.48 -13.96 -13.81
CA PHE A 81 4.32 -13.97 -14.71
C PHE A 81 3.26 -12.93 -14.31
N ILE A 82 3.62 -12.00 -13.40
CA ILE A 82 2.72 -10.95 -12.91
C ILE A 82 3.16 -9.62 -13.49
N THR A 83 2.28 -8.98 -14.26
CA THR A 83 2.51 -7.62 -14.76
C THR A 83 1.17 -6.92 -14.93
N GLY A 84 1.16 -5.61 -14.89
CA GLY A 84 -0.06 -4.82 -15.00
C GLY A 84 -0.98 -4.95 -13.79
N ALA A 85 -0.49 -5.44 -12.67
CA ALA A 85 -1.29 -5.69 -11.49
C ALA A 85 -1.36 -4.47 -10.58
N ALA A 86 -2.50 -4.32 -9.90
CA ALA A 86 -2.67 -3.39 -8.80
C ALA A 86 -2.84 -4.22 -7.52
N LEU A 87 -1.91 -4.08 -6.60
CA LEU A 87 -1.91 -4.85 -5.36
C LEU A 87 -2.22 -3.95 -4.17
N PRO A 88 -3.44 -4.03 -3.63
CA PRO A 88 -3.75 -3.31 -2.39
C PRO A 88 -3.00 -3.92 -1.21
N VAL A 89 -2.37 -3.07 -0.41
CA VAL A 89 -1.72 -3.45 0.85
C VAL A 89 -2.36 -2.56 1.91
N ASP A 90 -3.59 -2.88 2.29
CA ASP A 90 -4.46 -1.97 3.01
C ASP A 90 -5.28 -2.61 4.13
N GLY A 91 -4.98 -3.85 4.47
CA GLY A 91 -5.73 -4.54 5.53
C GLY A 91 -7.22 -4.71 5.22
N GLY A 92 -7.58 -4.72 3.97
CA GLY A 92 -8.97 -4.92 3.54
C GLY A 92 -9.79 -3.64 3.43
N ALA A 93 -9.19 -2.46 3.59
CA ALA A 93 -9.94 -1.20 3.56
C ALA A 93 -10.67 -1.00 2.23
N SER A 94 -10.07 -1.39 1.11
CA SER A 94 -10.69 -1.25 -0.20
C SER A 94 -11.84 -2.23 -0.45
N CYS A 95 -12.02 -3.22 0.44
CA CYS A 95 -13.10 -4.20 0.33
C CYS A 95 -14.35 -3.79 1.12
N ARG A 96 -14.30 -2.64 1.78
CA ARG A 96 -15.42 -2.18 2.62
C ARG A 96 -16.63 -1.85 1.75
N VAL A 97 -17.79 -2.36 2.12
CA VAL A 97 -19.08 -2.05 1.49
C VAL A 97 -19.95 -1.30 2.49
N GLY A 98 -20.46 -0.17 2.07
CA GLY A 98 -21.35 0.63 2.92
C GLY A 98 -20.68 1.69 3.76
#